data_240374ed88fe2ca93d10eab81945f050
#
_entry.id   240374ed88fe2ca93d10eab81945f050
#
_cell.length_a   1.000
_cell.length_b   1.000
_cell.length_c   1.000
_cell.angle_alpha   90.00
_cell.angle_beta   90.00
_cell.angle_gamma   90.00
#
_symmetry.space_group_name_H-M   'P 1'
#
loop_
_entity.id
_entity.type
_entity.pdbx_description
1 polymer ?
#
loop_
_entity_poly.entity_id
_entity_poly.type
_entity_poly.pdbx_seq_one_letter_code
_entity_poly.pdbx_strand_id
1 'polypeptide(L)'
;MKKYILFFAFSLLVTGLTSCDDGRIYENTGFVPREGRVLKLSGKFSGINKWSEGYSIVVAGFDDESEYAIVSKVIPTPETDGGEVEVILSGISEEVTEIELCVINRLRKRVVSFQTIEDFTATADTTFMEVGTIDVSMYHTIQQQVFDKTCTACH
;
A
#
# COMPACT_ATOMS: atom_id res chain seq x y z
N MET A 1 -28.04 -21.52 59.15
CA MET A 1 -28.05 -20.29 58.36
C MET A 1 -26.68 -19.92 57.80
N LYS A 2 -25.60 -19.96 58.56
CA LYS A 2 -24.23 -19.60 58.06
C LYS A 2 -23.71 -20.46 56.92
N LYS A 3 -24.07 -21.74 56.83
CA LYS A 3 -23.63 -22.64 55.74
C LYS A 3 -24.23 -22.28 54.37
N TYR A 4 -25.44 -21.80 54.32
CA TYR A 4 -26.13 -21.43 53.08
C TYR A 4 -25.62 -20.08 52.51
N ILE A 5 -25.18 -19.18 53.38
CA ILE A 5 -24.58 -17.89 53.00
C ILE A 5 -23.23 -18.12 52.28
N LEU A 6 -22.44 -19.09 52.77
CA LEU A 6 -21.17 -19.44 52.16
C LEU A 6 -21.32 -20.08 50.76
N PHE A 7 -22.36 -20.93 50.61
CA PHE A 7 -22.67 -21.55 49.32
C PHE A 7 -23.19 -20.51 48.30
N PHE A 8 -23.96 -19.53 48.75
CA PHE A 8 -24.47 -18.47 47.89
C PHE A 8 -23.35 -17.50 47.44
N ALA A 9 -22.42 -17.19 48.34
CA ALA A 9 -21.25 -16.36 48.03
C ALA A 9 -20.27 -17.04 47.06
N PHE A 10 -20.12 -18.38 47.18
CA PHE A 10 -19.30 -19.16 46.27
C PHE A 10 -19.91 -19.30 44.88
N SER A 11 -21.25 -19.44 44.80
CA SER A 11 -21.97 -19.51 43.53
C SER A 11 -21.90 -18.16 42.76
N LEU A 12 -21.93 -17.04 43.46
CA LEU A 12 -21.81 -15.72 42.83
C LEU A 12 -20.40 -15.45 42.28
N LEU A 13 -19.38 -16.03 42.89
CA LEU A 13 -18.00 -15.88 42.48
C LEU A 13 -17.67 -16.63 41.20
N VAL A 14 -18.33 -17.78 40.99
CA VAL A 14 -18.10 -18.63 39.79
C VAL A 14 -18.77 -18.06 38.53
N THR A 15 -19.90 -17.35 38.69
CA THR A 15 -20.58 -16.74 37.53
C THR A 15 -19.92 -15.47 36.99
N GLY A 16 -19.02 -14.85 37.76
CA GLY A 16 -18.28 -13.66 37.35
C GLY A 16 -17.07 -13.91 36.46
N LEU A 17 -16.65 -15.17 36.27
CA LEU A 17 -15.42 -15.50 35.54
C LEU A 17 -15.67 -15.97 34.08
N THR A 18 -16.88 -15.97 33.60
CA THR A 18 -17.21 -16.38 32.21
C THR A 18 -17.37 -15.20 31.25
N SER A 19 -16.94 -14.02 31.63
CA SER A 19 -16.85 -12.89 30.71
C SER A 19 -15.45 -12.81 30.07
N CYS A 20 -14.98 -13.90 29.48
CA CYS A 20 -14.12 -13.79 28.32
C CYS A 20 -15.05 -13.58 27.14
N ASP A 21 -15.33 -12.34 26.82
CA ASP A 21 -15.76 -11.97 25.49
C ASP A 21 -14.60 -12.34 24.58
N ASP A 22 -14.71 -13.51 23.93
CA ASP A 22 -13.93 -13.82 22.76
C ASP A 22 -14.31 -12.76 21.72
N GLY A 23 -13.70 -11.59 21.84
CA GLY A 23 -13.81 -10.54 20.85
C GLY A 23 -13.53 -11.19 19.50
N ARG A 24 -14.58 -11.48 18.74
CA ARG A 24 -14.44 -11.95 17.38
C ARG A 24 -13.58 -10.93 16.68
N ILE A 25 -12.32 -11.29 16.48
CA ILE A 25 -11.48 -10.60 15.51
C ILE A 25 -12.17 -10.85 14.18
N TYR A 26 -13.07 -9.95 13.83
CA TYR A 26 -13.51 -9.86 12.45
C TYR A 26 -12.25 -9.47 11.70
N GLU A 27 -11.58 -10.45 11.11
CA GLU A 27 -10.73 -10.15 10.00
C GLU A 27 -11.63 -9.39 9.03
N ASN A 28 -11.40 -8.08 8.94
CA ASN A 28 -12.04 -7.25 7.94
C ASN A 28 -11.51 -7.68 6.57
N THR A 29 -11.88 -8.87 6.14
CA THR A 29 -11.73 -9.33 4.76
C THR A 29 -12.77 -8.69 3.85
N GLY A 30 -13.70 -7.93 4.42
CA GLY A 30 -14.59 -7.06 3.66
C GLY A 30 -13.82 -5.87 3.14
N PHE A 31 -13.68 -5.76 1.84
CA PHE A 31 -13.36 -4.50 1.18
C PHE A 31 -14.40 -3.47 1.65
N VAL A 32 -14.03 -2.64 2.61
CA VAL A 32 -14.79 -1.43 2.93
C VAL A 32 -14.32 -0.41 1.91
N PRO A 33 -15.18 -0.02 0.94
CA PRO A 33 -14.84 1.05 0.03
C PRO A 33 -14.55 2.29 0.89
N ARG A 34 -13.31 2.74 0.92
CA ARG A 34 -13.04 4.06 1.48
C ARG A 34 -13.68 5.05 0.51
N GLU A 35 -14.41 6.00 1.05
CA GLU A 35 -14.87 7.13 0.24
C GLU A 35 -13.66 7.75 -0.44
N GLY A 36 -13.77 8.03 -1.74
CA GLY A 36 -12.69 8.54 -2.56
C GLY A 36 -12.49 7.75 -3.85
N ARG A 37 -11.63 8.28 -4.68
CA ARG A 37 -11.28 7.69 -5.98
C ARG A 37 -10.52 6.38 -5.79
N VAL A 38 -10.59 5.52 -6.81
CA VAL A 38 -9.93 4.22 -6.83
C VAL A 38 -9.02 4.14 -8.06
N LEU A 39 -7.81 3.64 -7.86
CA LEU A 39 -6.92 3.25 -8.93
C LEU A 39 -6.73 1.75 -8.94
N LYS A 40 -6.81 1.15 -10.12
CA LYS A 40 -6.44 -0.24 -10.38
C LYS A 40 -5.19 -0.27 -11.24
N LEU A 41 -4.08 -0.74 -10.68
CA LEU A 41 -2.82 -0.94 -11.38
C LEU A 41 -2.65 -2.41 -11.74
N SER A 42 -2.24 -2.68 -12.98
CA SER A 42 -1.89 -4.02 -13.45
C SER A 42 -0.61 -4.01 -14.27
N GLY A 43 0.17 -5.10 -14.18
CA GLY A 43 1.40 -5.24 -14.94
C GLY A 43 2.23 -6.43 -14.52
N LYS A 44 3.35 -6.64 -15.24
CA LYS A 44 4.33 -7.67 -14.95
C LYS A 44 5.59 -7.04 -14.39
N PHE A 45 5.99 -7.47 -13.19
CA PHE A 45 7.07 -6.84 -12.45
C PHE A 45 8.24 -7.78 -12.22
N SER A 46 9.45 -7.32 -12.55
CA SER A 46 10.70 -7.99 -12.18
C SER A 46 11.56 -7.12 -11.26
N GLY A 47 12.31 -7.75 -10.36
CA GLY A 47 13.28 -7.09 -9.50
C GLY A 47 12.71 -6.38 -8.28
N ILE A 48 11.44 -6.59 -7.90
CA ILE A 48 10.82 -5.95 -6.71
C ILE A 48 11.62 -6.22 -5.43
N ASN A 49 12.12 -7.43 -5.25
CA ASN A 49 12.87 -7.87 -4.07
C ASN A 49 14.36 -7.49 -4.09
N LYS A 50 14.80 -6.72 -5.07
CA LYS A 50 16.20 -6.28 -5.22
C LYS A 50 16.49 -4.94 -4.54
N TRP A 51 15.53 -4.34 -3.89
CA TRP A 51 15.73 -3.11 -3.14
C TRP A 51 16.17 -3.39 -1.71
N SER A 52 17.03 -2.49 -1.18
CA SER A 52 17.49 -2.56 0.20
C SER A 52 16.36 -2.18 1.17
N GLU A 53 16.51 -2.60 2.43
CA GLU A 53 15.60 -2.20 3.50
C GLU A 53 15.42 -0.68 3.58
N GLY A 54 14.17 -0.24 3.71
CA GLY A 54 13.83 1.19 3.79
C GLY A 54 13.36 1.80 2.48
N TYR A 55 13.38 1.05 1.39
CA TYR A 55 12.79 1.43 0.12
C TYR A 55 11.67 0.46 -0.25
N SER A 56 10.61 0.99 -0.85
CA SER A 56 9.47 0.19 -1.28
C SER A 56 9.01 0.65 -2.66
N ILE A 57 8.69 -0.32 -3.51
CA ILE A 57 8.02 -0.06 -4.77
C ILE A 57 6.54 0.02 -4.48
N VAL A 58 5.95 1.13 -4.88
CA VAL A 58 4.56 1.47 -4.56
C VAL A 58 3.85 2.07 -5.77
N VAL A 59 2.54 1.96 -5.77
CA VAL A 59 1.70 2.94 -6.42
C VAL A 59 1.32 3.99 -5.38
N ALA A 60 1.51 5.27 -5.68
CA ALA A 60 1.34 6.35 -4.74
C ALA A 60 0.70 7.58 -5.38
N GLY A 61 -0.04 8.33 -4.56
CA GLY A 61 -0.63 9.61 -4.93
C GLY A 61 0.11 10.77 -4.27
N PHE A 62 0.36 11.80 -5.06
CA PHE A 62 1.04 13.02 -4.67
C PHE A 62 0.19 14.24 -4.99
N ASP A 63 0.51 15.36 -4.39
CA ASP A 63 0.08 16.68 -4.82
C ASP A 63 1.20 17.38 -5.63
N ASP A 64 0.87 18.51 -6.24
CA ASP A 64 1.80 19.27 -7.10
C ASP A 64 2.97 19.89 -6.33
N GLU A 65 2.87 20.03 -5.02
CA GLU A 65 3.82 20.79 -4.18
C GLU A 65 4.74 19.88 -3.37
N SER A 66 4.38 18.59 -3.22
CA SER A 66 5.03 17.68 -2.27
C SER A 66 5.66 16.46 -2.93
N GLU A 67 6.89 16.16 -2.52
CA GLU A 67 7.56 14.90 -2.85
C GLU A 67 7.14 13.74 -1.92
N TYR A 68 6.22 13.98 -0.97
CA TYR A 68 5.76 12.99 0.00
C TYR A 68 4.40 12.43 -0.39
N ALA A 69 4.28 11.12 -0.46
CA ALA A 69 3.05 10.47 -0.84
C ALA A 69 1.93 10.70 0.19
N ILE A 70 0.79 11.23 -0.26
CA ILE A 70 -0.44 11.38 0.52
C ILE A 70 -1.03 9.99 0.80
N VAL A 71 -1.12 9.16 -0.24
CA VAL A 71 -1.59 7.79 -0.19
C VAL A 71 -0.62 6.88 -0.93
N SER A 72 -0.42 5.65 -0.46
CA SER A 72 0.43 4.70 -1.16
C SER A 72 0.05 3.27 -0.85
N LYS A 73 0.32 2.38 -1.80
CA LYS A 73 0.19 0.94 -1.62
C LYS A 73 1.37 0.21 -2.23
N VAL A 74 1.96 -0.67 -1.44
CA VAL A 74 3.12 -1.47 -1.86
C VAL A 74 2.70 -2.44 -2.96
N ILE A 75 3.53 -2.55 -3.99
CA ILE A 75 3.40 -3.57 -5.02
C ILE A 75 3.85 -4.91 -4.42
N PRO A 76 3.00 -5.93 -4.35
CA PRO A 76 3.38 -7.22 -3.81
C PRO A 76 4.42 -7.89 -4.73
N THR A 77 5.33 -8.65 -4.13
CA THR A 77 6.27 -9.46 -4.90
C THR A 77 5.50 -10.61 -5.55
N PRO A 78 5.57 -10.76 -6.89
CA PRO A 78 4.92 -11.88 -7.57
C PRO A 78 5.59 -13.21 -7.20
N GLU A 79 4.88 -14.32 -7.37
CA GLU A 79 5.41 -15.66 -7.09
C GLU A 79 6.64 -15.99 -7.93
N THR A 80 6.66 -15.51 -9.16
CA THR A 80 7.81 -15.63 -10.08
C THR A 80 8.28 -14.25 -10.49
N ASP A 81 9.59 -14.04 -10.59
CA ASP A 81 10.14 -12.78 -11.07
C ASP A 81 9.64 -12.48 -12.49
N GLY A 82 9.10 -11.30 -12.72
CA GLY A 82 8.39 -10.95 -13.95
C GLY A 82 6.93 -11.41 -14.00
N GLY A 83 6.40 -11.90 -12.90
CA GLY A 83 5.00 -12.30 -12.79
C GLY A 83 4.03 -11.15 -12.83
N GLU A 84 2.77 -11.47 -13.12
CA GLU A 84 1.67 -10.50 -13.16
C GLU A 84 1.23 -10.11 -11.75
N VAL A 85 0.99 -8.82 -11.55
CA VAL A 85 0.52 -8.24 -10.29
C VAL A 85 -0.62 -7.29 -10.57
N GLU A 86 -1.64 -7.35 -9.72
CA GLU A 86 -2.73 -6.40 -9.67
C GLU A 86 -2.77 -5.74 -8.30
N VAL A 87 -2.91 -4.42 -8.28
CA VAL A 87 -3.00 -3.63 -7.04
C VAL A 87 -4.15 -2.65 -7.15
N ILE A 88 -4.96 -2.58 -6.10
CA ILE A 88 -6.04 -1.62 -5.99
C ILE A 88 -5.68 -0.61 -4.90
N LEU A 89 -5.50 0.65 -5.27
CA LEU A 89 -5.34 1.78 -4.37
C LEU A 89 -6.68 2.49 -4.24
N SER A 90 -7.25 2.52 -3.04
CA SER A 90 -8.55 3.12 -2.75
C SER A 90 -8.44 4.24 -1.72
N GLY A 91 -9.46 5.09 -1.65
CA GLY A 91 -9.49 6.23 -0.73
C GLY A 91 -8.52 7.33 -1.14
N ILE A 92 -8.37 7.56 -2.45
CA ILE A 92 -7.54 8.63 -2.98
C ILE A 92 -8.32 9.94 -2.82
N SER A 93 -7.81 10.85 -1.99
CA SER A 93 -8.42 12.15 -1.72
C SER A 93 -8.37 13.08 -2.94
N GLU A 94 -9.15 14.16 -2.90
CA GLU A 94 -9.16 15.17 -3.96
C GLU A 94 -7.85 15.98 -4.04
N GLU A 95 -7.06 15.97 -2.96
CA GLU A 95 -5.74 16.62 -2.89
C GLU A 95 -4.70 15.94 -3.80
N VAL A 96 -4.94 14.69 -4.18
CA VAL A 96 -4.03 13.94 -5.05
C VAL A 96 -4.26 14.39 -6.50
N THR A 97 -3.23 14.97 -7.10
CA THR A 97 -3.20 15.44 -8.50
C THR A 97 -2.40 14.51 -9.41
N GLU A 98 -1.43 13.79 -8.85
CA GLU A 98 -0.58 12.85 -9.57
C GLU A 98 -0.66 11.45 -8.97
N ILE A 99 -0.68 10.43 -9.81
CA ILE A 99 -0.50 9.03 -9.42
C ILE A 99 0.75 8.48 -10.09
N GLU A 100 1.61 7.87 -9.28
CA GLU A 100 2.87 7.31 -9.77
C GLU A 100 3.06 5.85 -9.34
N LEU A 101 3.63 5.07 -10.24
CA LEU A 101 4.39 3.89 -9.91
C LEU A 101 5.82 4.34 -9.59
N CYS A 102 6.25 4.21 -8.35
CA CYS A 102 7.51 4.80 -7.91
C CYS A 102 8.17 4.00 -6.77
N VAL A 103 9.39 4.40 -6.44
CA VAL A 103 10.08 4.01 -5.21
C VAL A 103 9.94 5.11 -4.19
N ILE A 104 9.52 4.75 -2.99
CA ILE A 104 9.53 5.65 -1.83
C ILE A 104 10.45 5.14 -0.73
N ASN A 105 10.95 6.06 0.09
CA ASN A 105 11.69 5.72 1.30
C ASN A 105 10.77 5.55 2.52
N ARG A 106 11.34 5.27 3.71
CA ARG A 106 10.57 5.10 4.97
C ARG A 106 9.75 6.33 5.36
N LEU A 107 10.14 7.52 4.93
CA LEU A 107 9.41 8.77 5.16
C LEU A 107 8.32 9.02 4.11
N ARG A 108 8.09 8.05 3.21
CA ARG A 108 7.17 8.16 2.09
C ARG A 108 7.57 9.21 1.05
N LYS A 109 8.84 9.65 1.08
CA LYS A 109 9.39 10.57 0.07
C LYS A 109 9.68 9.81 -1.21
N ARG A 110 9.26 10.37 -2.35
CA ARG A 110 9.56 9.90 -3.70
C ARG A 110 11.08 9.88 -3.93
N VAL A 111 11.59 8.77 -4.43
CA VAL A 111 13.01 8.58 -4.76
C VAL A 111 13.18 8.46 -6.26
N VAL A 112 12.37 7.64 -6.90
CA VAL A 112 12.39 7.41 -8.36
C VAL A 112 10.97 7.17 -8.83
N SER A 113 10.58 7.80 -9.95
CA SER A 113 9.32 7.53 -10.65
C SER A 113 9.60 6.65 -11.87
N PHE A 114 8.75 5.65 -12.09
CA PHE A 114 8.78 4.78 -13.28
C PHE A 114 7.73 5.21 -14.30
N GLN A 115 6.52 5.47 -13.83
CA GLN A 115 5.40 5.88 -14.65
C GLN A 115 4.48 6.79 -13.85
N THR A 116 3.99 7.86 -14.50
CA THR A 116 3.14 8.88 -13.89
C THR A 116 1.84 9.01 -14.68
N ILE A 117 0.74 9.23 -13.97
CA ILE A 117 -0.52 9.78 -14.49
C ILE A 117 -0.62 11.20 -13.93
N GLU A 118 -0.36 12.17 -14.78
CA GLU A 118 -0.52 13.59 -14.47
C GLU A 118 -2.01 13.97 -14.55
N ASP A 119 -2.40 15.08 -13.93
CA ASP A 119 -3.77 15.59 -13.93
C ASP A 119 -4.80 14.54 -13.48
N PHE A 120 -4.50 13.83 -12.38
CA PHE A 120 -5.40 12.85 -11.80
C PHE A 120 -6.64 13.51 -11.18
N THR A 121 -7.39 14.23 -12.00
CA THR A 121 -8.65 14.90 -11.63
C THR A 121 -9.86 14.02 -11.90
N ALA A 122 -9.68 12.72 -11.87
CA ALA A 122 -10.63 11.74 -12.37
C ALA A 122 -12.08 12.03 -12.01
N THR A 123 -12.89 12.21 -13.02
CA THR A 123 -14.36 12.19 -12.95
C THR A 123 -14.90 10.77 -12.83
N ALA A 124 -14.05 9.75 -13.03
CA ALA A 124 -14.41 8.36 -12.94
C ALA A 124 -14.12 7.82 -11.53
N ASP A 125 -15.03 7.00 -11.00
CA ASP A 125 -14.86 6.34 -9.71
C ASP A 125 -13.63 5.43 -9.67
N THR A 126 -13.22 4.90 -10.82
CA THR A 126 -12.06 4.02 -10.96
C THR A 126 -11.21 4.41 -12.17
N THR A 127 -9.91 4.58 -11.93
CA THR A 127 -8.89 4.80 -12.96
C THR A 127 -8.05 3.55 -13.12
N PHE A 128 -7.65 3.24 -14.36
CA PHE A 128 -6.80 2.09 -14.68
C PHE A 128 -5.40 2.55 -15.08
N MET A 129 -4.39 1.88 -14.54
CA MET A 129 -2.98 2.07 -14.87
C MET A 129 -2.38 0.74 -15.31
N GLU A 130 -2.14 0.61 -16.59
CA GLU A 130 -1.49 -0.56 -17.17
C GLU A 130 -0.01 -0.25 -17.43
N VAL A 131 0.90 -0.93 -16.73
CA VAL A 131 2.34 -0.65 -16.85
C VAL A 131 3.07 -1.64 -17.76
N GLY A 132 2.36 -2.62 -18.32
CA GLY A 132 2.95 -3.64 -19.17
C GLY A 132 3.96 -4.51 -18.44
N THR A 133 5.14 -4.70 -19.05
CA THR A 133 6.26 -5.41 -18.41
C THR A 133 7.34 -4.42 -18.03
N ILE A 134 7.69 -4.39 -16.75
CA ILE A 134 8.64 -3.42 -16.21
C ILE A 134 9.67 -4.11 -15.29
N ASP A 135 10.94 -3.75 -15.45
CA ASP A 135 12.02 -4.10 -14.53
C ASP A 135 12.23 -2.95 -13.54
N VAL A 136 11.83 -3.17 -12.32
CA VAL A 136 11.94 -2.20 -11.21
C VAL A 136 13.12 -2.50 -10.29
N SER A 137 14.07 -3.35 -10.73
CA SER A 137 15.27 -3.63 -9.94
C SER A 137 16.10 -2.37 -9.72
N MET A 138 16.74 -2.30 -8.56
CA MET A 138 17.58 -1.13 -8.20
C MET A 138 18.67 -0.86 -9.23
N TYR A 139 19.34 -1.90 -9.72
CA TYR A 139 20.40 -1.75 -10.71
C TYR A 139 19.89 -1.14 -12.02
N HIS A 140 18.82 -1.72 -12.57
CA HIS A 140 18.22 -1.22 -13.81
C HIS A 140 17.70 0.21 -13.66
N THR A 141 17.09 0.52 -12.53
CA THR A 141 16.58 1.85 -12.20
C THR A 141 17.70 2.88 -12.15
N ILE A 142 18.80 2.59 -11.46
CA ILE A 142 19.97 3.50 -11.39
C ILE A 142 20.57 3.69 -12.78
N GLN A 143 20.72 2.61 -13.55
CA GLN A 143 21.25 2.71 -14.91
C GLN A 143 20.41 3.66 -15.76
N GLN A 144 19.12 3.42 -15.85
CA GLN A 144 18.23 4.21 -16.72
C GLN A 144 17.94 5.61 -16.21
N GLN A 145 17.70 5.79 -14.91
CA GLN A 145 17.24 7.08 -14.39
C GLN A 145 18.39 8.02 -14.03
N VAL A 146 19.56 7.51 -13.68
CA VAL A 146 20.72 8.32 -13.31
C VAL A 146 21.72 8.40 -14.45
N PHE A 147 22.23 7.25 -14.90
CA PHE A 147 23.30 7.26 -15.91
C PHE A 147 22.81 7.69 -17.28
N ASP A 148 21.75 7.06 -17.79
CA ASP A 148 21.27 7.32 -19.16
C ASP A 148 20.62 8.70 -19.31
N LYS A 149 19.93 9.20 -18.28
CA LYS A 149 19.29 10.52 -18.35
C LYS A 149 20.21 11.67 -17.97
N THR A 150 21.08 11.48 -16.98
CA THR A 150 21.87 12.60 -16.41
C THR A 150 23.30 12.61 -16.90
N CYS A 151 23.99 11.46 -16.94
CA CYS A 151 25.41 11.43 -17.27
C CYS A 151 25.66 11.44 -18.78
N THR A 152 24.81 10.79 -19.58
CA THR A 152 24.97 10.77 -21.05
C THR A 152 24.56 12.07 -21.73
N ALA A 153 23.77 12.91 -21.07
CA ALA A 153 23.40 14.22 -21.61
C ALA A 153 24.56 15.20 -21.70
N CYS A 154 25.72 14.89 -21.05
CA CYS A 154 26.93 15.73 -21.06
C CYS A 154 28.01 15.28 -22.04
N HIS A 155 27.82 14.17 -22.75
CA HIS A 155 28.80 13.60 -23.70
C HIS A 155 28.22 13.40 -25.09
#